data_db32aa33e4a5c0495ea5e794f2dc9e8c
#
_entry.id   db32aa33e4a5c0495ea5e794f2dc9e8c
#
_cell.length_a   1.000
_cell.length_b   1.000
_cell.length_c   1.000
_cell.angle_alpha   90.00
_cell.angle_beta   90.00
_cell.angle_gamma   90.00
#
_symmetry.space_group_name_H-M   'P 1'
#
loop_
_entity.id
_entity.type
_entity.pdbx_description
1 polymer ?
#
loop_
_entity_poly.entity_id
_entity_poly.type
_entity_poly.pdbx_seq_one_letter_code
_entity_poly.pdbx_strand_id
1 'polypeptide(L)'
;TIKELPVTSVKNQNRTSTCWSFSALSFMESELIRTGKGEHNLSEMFIVSKAYFDKGDKYIRTGGNINFAPGSSFGDVLTVWKNYGIVPEEVMTGLNYSEENHVHGELDAALEGFIKALLKNPNGKYSPAWKVGYQGILDAYLGQVPEKFIYKEKEYTPSSFAKELGLNPDDYISLTSSN
;
A
#
# COMPACT_ATOMS: atom_id res chain seq x y z
N THR A 1 -16.73 28.37 12.72
CA THR A 1 -16.24 27.51 11.60
C THR A 1 -16.61 28.17 10.31
N ILE A 2 -15.65 28.43 9.43
CA ILE A 2 -15.91 29.06 8.11
C ILE A 2 -16.27 27.99 7.08
N LYS A 3 -15.63 26.83 7.17
CA LYS A 3 -15.89 25.67 6.30
C LYS A 3 -15.46 24.41 7.03
N GLU A 4 -16.29 23.39 6.99
CA GLU A 4 -15.98 22.04 7.45
C GLU A 4 -15.96 21.12 6.23
N LEU A 5 -14.87 20.37 6.07
CA LEU A 5 -14.75 19.38 5.00
C LEU A 5 -15.20 18.02 5.54
N PRO A 6 -16.00 17.26 4.79
CA PRO A 6 -16.38 15.92 5.17
C PRO A 6 -15.15 15.00 5.19
N VAL A 7 -15.08 14.16 6.21
CA VAL A 7 -14.01 13.17 6.37
C VAL A 7 -14.62 11.82 6.74
N THR A 8 -13.92 10.74 6.41
CA THR A 8 -14.25 9.39 6.86
C THR A 8 -13.87 9.20 8.32
N SER A 9 -14.33 8.10 8.95
CA SER A 9 -13.98 7.77 10.32
C SER A 9 -12.49 7.56 10.51
N VAL A 10 -11.99 7.93 11.69
CA VAL A 10 -10.57 7.70 12.06
C VAL A 10 -10.30 6.20 12.14
N LYS A 11 -9.22 5.77 11.52
CA LYS A 11 -8.73 4.39 11.51
C LYS A 11 -7.48 4.24 12.36
N ASN A 12 -7.29 3.07 12.95
CA ASN A 12 -6.14 2.76 13.80
C ASN A 12 -5.11 1.91 13.07
N GLN A 13 -3.94 2.47 12.76
CA GLN A 13 -2.84 1.70 12.19
C GLN A 13 -2.19 0.72 13.17
N ASN A 14 -2.40 0.91 14.47
CA ASN A 14 -1.77 0.16 15.54
C ASN A 14 -0.22 0.11 15.40
N ARG A 15 0.41 -1.06 15.48
CA ARG A 15 1.87 -1.25 15.51
C ARG A 15 2.44 -1.61 14.13
N THR A 16 2.33 -0.70 13.15
CA THR A 16 2.67 -1.04 11.75
C THR A 16 3.68 -0.11 11.06
N SER A 17 3.95 1.07 11.59
CA SER A 17 4.73 2.10 10.88
C SER A 17 4.16 2.49 9.50
N THR A 18 2.84 2.30 9.28
CA THR A 18 2.14 2.56 8.02
C THR A 18 1.31 3.84 8.02
N CYS A 19 1.58 4.78 8.92
CA CYS A 19 0.88 6.07 9.01
C CYS A 19 0.79 6.82 7.67
N TRP A 20 1.78 6.66 6.82
CA TRP A 20 1.83 7.24 5.48
C TRP A 20 0.68 6.71 4.58
N SER A 21 0.32 5.42 4.68
CA SER A 21 -0.80 4.82 3.93
C SER A 21 -2.14 5.28 4.50
N PHE A 22 -2.30 5.21 5.83
CA PHE A 22 -3.53 5.63 6.52
C PHE A 22 -3.85 7.10 6.29
N SER A 23 -2.86 7.99 6.46
CA SER A 23 -3.08 9.43 6.26
C SER A 23 -3.36 9.78 4.79
N ALA A 24 -2.67 9.13 3.86
CA ALA A 24 -2.89 9.37 2.44
C ALA A 24 -4.27 8.88 1.99
N LEU A 25 -4.71 7.69 2.39
CA LEU A 25 -6.03 7.20 2.01
C LEU A 25 -7.16 7.98 2.69
N SER A 26 -6.99 8.41 3.95
CA SER A 26 -7.94 9.33 4.60
C SER A 26 -8.11 10.64 3.80
N PHE A 27 -7.01 11.19 3.27
CA PHE A 27 -7.07 12.34 2.37
C PHE A 27 -7.81 12.01 1.07
N MET A 28 -7.46 10.89 0.41
CA MET A 28 -8.09 10.47 -0.86
C MET A 28 -9.60 10.17 -0.68
N GLU A 29 -9.98 9.55 0.43
CA GLU A 29 -11.40 9.31 0.78
C GLU A 29 -12.16 10.63 0.96
N SER A 30 -11.55 11.62 1.61
CA SER A 30 -12.13 12.97 1.75
C SER A 30 -12.28 13.66 0.39
N GLU A 31 -11.33 13.49 -0.52
CA GLU A 31 -11.41 14.00 -1.88
C GLU A 31 -12.52 13.32 -2.70
N LEU A 32 -12.75 12.01 -2.51
CA LEU A 32 -13.89 11.31 -3.12
C LEU A 32 -15.21 11.90 -2.67
N ILE A 33 -15.39 12.16 -1.37
CA ILE A 33 -16.60 12.83 -0.86
C ILE A 33 -16.71 14.25 -1.43
N ARG A 34 -15.63 15.02 -1.39
CA ARG A 34 -15.60 16.41 -1.89
C ARG A 34 -15.97 16.51 -3.37
N THR A 35 -15.57 15.54 -4.18
CA THR A 35 -15.83 15.48 -5.62
C THR A 35 -17.15 14.80 -5.99
N GLY A 36 -17.96 14.43 -4.99
CA GLY A 36 -19.28 13.84 -5.20
C GLY A 36 -19.25 12.36 -5.59
N LYS A 37 -18.13 11.66 -5.36
CA LYS A 37 -17.98 10.23 -5.65
C LYS A 37 -18.52 9.34 -4.53
N GLY A 38 -18.92 9.94 -3.41
CA GLY A 38 -19.46 9.25 -2.26
C GLY A 38 -18.39 8.81 -1.28
N GLU A 39 -18.85 8.15 -0.22
CA GLU A 39 -18.00 7.60 0.83
C GLU A 39 -17.50 6.22 0.45
N HIS A 40 -16.20 6.02 0.57
CA HIS A 40 -15.51 4.77 0.34
C HIS A 40 -14.55 4.49 1.49
N ASN A 41 -14.41 3.23 1.86
CA ASN A 41 -13.40 2.73 2.78
C ASN A 41 -12.36 1.96 1.99
N LEU A 42 -11.17 2.53 1.81
CA LEU A 42 -10.12 2.00 0.95
C LEU A 42 -9.09 1.22 1.76
N SER A 43 -8.51 0.19 1.14
CA SER A 43 -7.55 -0.68 1.81
C SER A 43 -6.15 -0.04 1.90
N GLU A 44 -5.75 0.30 3.12
CA GLU A 44 -4.39 0.74 3.41
C GLU A 44 -3.39 -0.39 3.17
N MET A 45 -3.79 -1.63 3.44
CA MET A 45 -2.90 -2.79 3.34
C MET A 45 -2.67 -3.24 1.90
N PHE A 46 -3.59 -2.96 0.98
CA PHE A 46 -3.32 -3.08 -0.45
C PHE A 46 -2.16 -2.16 -0.87
N ILE A 47 -2.20 -0.91 -0.46
CA ILE A 47 -1.14 0.06 -0.73
C ILE A 47 0.19 -0.40 -0.11
N VAL A 48 0.15 -0.83 1.16
CA VAL A 48 1.35 -1.32 1.88
C VAL A 48 1.96 -2.52 1.17
N SER A 49 1.15 -3.51 0.78
CA SER A 49 1.62 -4.72 0.07
C SER A 49 2.37 -4.35 -1.21
N LYS A 50 1.79 -3.49 -2.04
CA LYS A 50 2.40 -3.08 -3.31
C LYS A 50 3.64 -2.22 -3.13
N ALA A 51 3.58 -1.24 -2.21
CA ALA A 51 4.72 -0.39 -1.90
C ALA A 51 5.91 -1.19 -1.33
N TYR A 52 5.64 -2.18 -0.46
CA TYR A 52 6.68 -3.03 0.10
C TYR A 52 7.30 -3.93 -0.97
N PHE A 53 6.49 -4.46 -1.90
CA PHE A 53 6.99 -5.23 -3.03
C PHE A 53 7.93 -4.39 -3.91
N ASP A 54 7.51 -3.20 -4.30
CA ASP A 54 8.30 -2.28 -5.13
C ASP A 54 9.58 -1.85 -4.42
N LYS A 55 9.51 -1.61 -3.11
CA LYS A 55 10.66 -1.27 -2.28
C LYS A 55 11.68 -2.42 -2.24
N GLY A 56 11.22 -3.66 -2.08
CA GLY A 56 12.07 -4.86 -2.14
C GLY A 56 12.75 -5.01 -3.49
N ASP A 57 12.01 -4.84 -4.59
CA ASP A 57 12.56 -4.89 -5.95
C ASP A 57 13.62 -3.80 -6.17
N LYS A 58 13.33 -2.57 -5.74
CA LYS A 58 14.28 -1.46 -5.82
C LYS A 58 15.55 -1.73 -4.98
N TYR A 59 15.40 -2.28 -3.77
CA TYR A 59 16.51 -2.60 -2.89
C TYR A 59 17.47 -3.62 -3.53
N ILE A 60 16.95 -4.69 -4.12
CA ILE A 60 17.76 -5.67 -4.86
C ILE A 60 18.43 -5.04 -6.08
N ARG A 61 17.71 -4.26 -6.89
CA ARG A 61 18.28 -3.61 -8.08
C ARG A 61 19.37 -2.60 -7.77
N THR A 62 19.35 -2.01 -6.60
CA THR A 62 20.37 -1.06 -6.13
C THR A 62 21.48 -1.72 -5.31
N GLY A 63 21.51 -3.06 -5.21
CA GLY A 63 22.51 -3.78 -4.43
C GLY A 63 22.49 -3.42 -2.94
N GLY A 64 21.32 -3.05 -2.40
CA GLY A 64 21.18 -2.65 -1.00
C GLY A 64 21.55 -1.21 -0.68
N ASN A 65 21.86 -0.38 -1.68
CA ASN A 65 22.31 1.01 -1.49
C ASN A 65 21.18 2.02 -1.26
N ILE A 66 20.03 1.56 -0.76
CA ILE A 66 18.92 2.41 -0.32
C ILE A 66 18.45 1.97 1.06
N ASN A 67 17.75 2.86 1.76
CA ASN A 67 17.14 2.48 3.02
C ASN A 67 16.00 1.49 2.79
N PHE A 68 16.01 0.38 3.53
CA PHE A 68 14.92 -0.59 3.56
C PHE A 68 14.25 -0.53 4.94
N ALA A 69 13.17 0.22 5.02
CA ALA A 69 12.40 0.43 6.25
C ALA A 69 10.91 0.49 5.92
N PRO A 70 10.01 0.20 6.89
CA PRO A 70 8.55 0.16 6.65
C PRO A 70 7.93 1.54 6.34
N GLY A 71 8.59 2.63 6.69
CA GLY A 71 8.14 3.99 6.37
C GLY A 71 8.12 4.27 4.86
N SER A 72 7.19 5.11 4.42
CA SER A 72 7.05 5.54 3.04
C SER A 72 6.43 6.95 2.97
N SER A 73 6.00 7.40 1.80
CA SER A 73 5.50 8.76 1.58
C SER A 73 4.14 8.76 0.89
N PHE A 74 3.49 9.93 0.87
CA PHE A 74 2.27 10.15 0.07
C PHE A 74 2.52 9.89 -1.42
N GLY A 75 3.68 10.23 -1.93
CA GLY A 75 4.07 9.98 -3.33
C GLY A 75 4.12 8.49 -3.68
N ASP A 76 4.49 7.62 -2.73
CA ASP A 76 4.46 6.17 -2.93
C ASP A 76 3.02 5.65 -3.01
N VAL A 77 2.08 6.24 -2.25
CA VAL A 77 0.65 5.91 -2.36
C VAL A 77 0.11 6.27 -3.74
N LEU A 78 0.42 7.46 -4.24
CA LEU A 78 0.03 7.88 -5.59
C LEU A 78 0.64 6.97 -6.67
N THR A 79 1.89 6.56 -6.49
CA THR A 79 2.58 5.64 -7.40
C THR A 79 1.91 4.26 -7.42
N VAL A 80 1.55 3.71 -6.27
CA VAL A 80 0.82 2.44 -6.18
C VAL A 80 -0.57 2.57 -6.81
N TRP A 81 -1.31 3.64 -6.48
CA TRP A 81 -2.62 3.91 -7.07
C TRP A 81 -2.56 3.95 -8.60
N LYS A 82 -1.58 4.65 -9.14
CA LYS A 82 -1.38 4.79 -10.59
C LYS A 82 -1.03 3.46 -11.26
N ASN A 83 -0.12 2.69 -10.67
CA ASN A 83 0.44 1.49 -11.29
C ASN A 83 -0.40 0.23 -11.06
N TYR A 84 -1.05 0.12 -9.90
CA TYR A 84 -1.74 -1.09 -9.45
C TYR A 84 -3.23 -0.87 -9.21
N GLY A 85 -3.67 0.37 -9.06
CA GLY A 85 -5.04 0.70 -8.68
C GLY A 85 -5.24 0.70 -7.16
N ILE A 86 -6.46 0.40 -6.72
CA ILE A 86 -6.88 0.36 -5.32
C ILE A 86 -8.02 -0.65 -5.15
N VAL A 87 -8.23 -1.13 -3.94
CA VAL A 87 -9.37 -1.97 -3.57
C VAL A 87 -10.06 -1.43 -2.31
N PRO A 88 -11.35 -1.77 -2.09
CA PRO A 88 -12.00 -1.51 -0.81
C PRO A 88 -11.35 -2.30 0.33
N GLU A 89 -11.43 -1.78 1.55
CA GLU A 89 -10.93 -2.42 2.78
C GLU A 89 -11.53 -3.82 2.97
N GLU A 90 -12.82 -3.99 2.72
CA GLU A 90 -13.51 -5.30 2.86
C GLU A 90 -12.96 -6.39 1.93
N VAL A 91 -12.27 -6.00 0.87
CA VAL A 91 -11.64 -6.91 -0.10
C VAL A 91 -10.25 -7.35 0.34
N MET A 92 -9.53 -6.49 1.04
CA MET A 92 -8.19 -6.76 1.54
C MET A 92 -7.93 -6.02 2.86
N THR A 93 -8.31 -6.65 3.96
CA THR A 93 -8.14 -6.08 5.31
C THR A 93 -6.69 -6.07 5.78
N GLY A 94 -5.84 -6.94 5.24
CA GLY A 94 -4.44 -7.08 5.69
C GLY A 94 -4.27 -7.77 7.04
N LEU A 95 -5.30 -8.49 7.53
CA LEU A 95 -5.29 -9.22 8.80
C LEU A 95 -5.31 -10.74 8.57
N ASN A 96 -4.37 -11.25 7.77
CA ASN A 96 -4.35 -12.67 7.39
C ASN A 96 -3.49 -13.56 8.31
N TYR A 97 -3.09 -13.05 9.48
CA TYR A 97 -2.18 -13.71 10.43
C TYR A 97 -2.77 -13.88 11.84
N SER A 98 -4.10 -14.03 11.92
CA SER A 98 -4.85 -14.33 13.15
C SER A 98 -4.77 -13.28 14.26
N GLU A 99 -4.49 -12.02 13.91
CA GLU A 99 -4.53 -10.89 14.81
C GLU A 99 -5.80 -10.06 14.59
N GLU A 100 -6.32 -9.44 15.65
CA GLU A 100 -7.46 -8.52 15.55
C GLU A 100 -7.06 -7.11 15.12
N ASN A 101 -5.79 -6.78 15.31
CA ASN A 101 -5.22 -5.48 14.98
C ASN A 101 -3.93 -5.63 14.21
N HIS A 102 -3.59 -4.62 13.41
CA HIS A 102 -2.35 -4.61 12.64
C HIS A 102 -1.11 -4.56 13.53
N VAL A 103 -0.25 -5.60 13.44
CA VAL A 103 1.04 -5.70 14.13
C VAL A 103 2.07 -6.24 13.16
N HIS A 104 2.91 -5.37 12.60
CA HIS A 104 3.81 -5.71 11.49
C HIS A 104 5.24 -6.06 11.89
N GLY A 105 5.56 -6.14 13.19
CA GLY A 105 6.94 -6.40 13.63
C GLY A 105 7.52 -7.70 13.06
N GLU A 106 6.73 -8.78 12.99
CA GLU A 106 7.13 -10.06 12.41
C GLU A 106 7.23 -9.97 10.87
N LEU A 107 6.24 -9.35 10.21
CA LEU A 107 6.26 -9.12 8.77
C LEU A 107 7.49 -8.31 8.35
N ASP A 108 7.77 -7.21 9.04
CA ASP A 108 8.91 -6.33 8.74
C ASP A 108 10.24 -7.08 8.88
N ALA A 109 10.38 -7.87 9.96
CA ALA A 109 11.55 -8.70 10.19
C ALA A 109 11.72 -9.81 9.13
N ALA A 110 10.63 -10.46 8.73
CA ALA A 110 10.64 -11.50 7.71
C ALA A 110 11.04 -10.93 6.34
N LEU A 111 10.47 -9.79 5.93
CA LEU A 111 10.79 -9.12 4.67
C LEU A 111 12.26 -8.65 4.66
N GLU A 112 12.71 -8.01 5.74
CA GLU A 112 14.08 -7.54 5.86
C GLU A 112 15.08 -8.71 5.86
N GLY A 113 14.81 -9.75 6.61
CA GLY A 113 15.64 -10.96 6.67
C GLY A 113 15.76 -11.62 5.31
N PHE A 114 14.65 -11.80 4.61
CA PHE A 114 14.62 -12.40 3.27
C PHE A 114 15.44 -11.58 2.27
N ILE A 115 15.18 -10.27 2.18
CA ILE A 115 15.81 -9.42 1.17
C ILE A 115 17.31 -9.25 1.42
N LYS A 116 17.73 -9.10 2.68
CA LYS A 116 19.15 -9.02 3.06
C LYS A 116 19.91 -10.34 2.81
N ALA A 117 19.24 -11.48 2.98
CA ALA A 117 19.85 -12.79 2.69
C ALA A 117 20.15 -12.94 1.20
N LEU A 118 19.30 -12.43 0.30
CA LEU A 118 19.54 -12.47 -1.13
C LEU A 118 20.81 -11.71 -1.54
N LEU A 119 21.09 -10.57 -0.92
CA LEU A 119 22.29 -9.76 -1.22
C LEU A 119 23.60 -10.48 -0.84
N LYS A 120 23.53 -11.50 0.04
CA LYS A 120 24.71 -12.33 0.40
C LYS A 120 25.02 -13.40 -0.65
N ASN A 121 24.21 -13.51 -1.73
CA ASN A 121 24.47 -14.47 -2.79
C ASN A 121 25.78 -14.11 -3.50
N PRO A 122 26.83 -14.98 -3.44
CA PRO A 122 28.15 -14.69 -3.99
C PRO A 122 28.15 -14.55 -5.52
N ASN A 123 27.14 -15.10 -6.19
CA ASN A 123 27.05 -15.05 -7.65
C ASN A 123 26.50 -13.70 -8.17
N GLY A 124 25.93 -12.86 -7.30
CA GLY A 124 25.36 -11.56 -7.66
C GLY A 124 24.23 -11.61 -8.70
N LYS A 125 23.72 -12.80 -9.00
CA LYS A 125 22.62 -13.03 -9.95
C LYS A 125 21.39 -13.51 -9.21
N TYR A 126 20.25 -12.90 -9.50
CA TYR A 126 18.97 -13.22 -8.87
C TYR A 126 18.01 -13.83 -9.89
N SER A 127 17.50 -15.02 -9.63
CA SER A 127 16.42 -15.60 -10.44
C SER A 127 15.09 -14.89 -10.15
N PRO A 128 14.08 -14.96 -11.04
CA PRO A 128 12.76 -14.38 -10.76
C PRO A 128 12.05 -15.01 -9.54
N ALA A 129 12.49 -16.19 -9.09
CA ALA A 129 11.89 -16.93 -7.98
C ALA A 129 11.86 -16.15 -6.66
N TRP A 130 12.85 -15.28 -6.42
CA TRP A 130 12.86 -14.47 -5.20
C TRP A 130 11.64 -13.53 -5.11
N LYS A 131 11.14 -13.02 -6.25
CA LYS A 131 9.95 -12.17 -6.26
C LYS A 131 8.71 -12.94 -5.81
N VAL A 132 8.59 -14.20 -6.23
CA VAL A 132 7.51 -15.09 -5.80
C VAL A 132 7.61 -15.39 -4.31
N GLY A 133 8.81 -15.69 -3.79
CA GLY A 133 9.03 -15.90 -2.36
C GLY A 133 8.75 -14.66 -1.53
N TYR A 134 9.20 -13.49 -1.98
CA TYR A 134 8.98 -12.22 -1.31
C TYR A 134 7.49 -11.83 -1.30
N GLN A 135 6.79 -11.98 -2.44
CA GLN A 135 5.34 -11.80 -2.52
C GLN A 135 4.61 -12.79 -1.62
N GLY A 136 5.06 -14.05 -1.54
CA GLY A 136 4.48 -15.05 -0.65
C GLY A 136 4.52 -14.67 0.83
N ILE A 137 5.55 -13.96 1.28
CA ILE A 137 5.59 -13.40 2.63
C ILE A 137 4.50 -12.32 2.78
N LEU A 138 4.42 -11.37 1.85
CA LEU A 138 3.38 -10.34 1.88
C LEU A 138 1.97 -10.93 1.88
N ASP A 139 1.73 -11.94 1.03
CA ASP A 139 0.43 -12.61 0.92
C ASP A 139 0.06 -13.37 2.21
N ALA A 140 1.04 -13.97 2.89
CA ALA A 140 0.81 -14.69 4.14
C ALA A 140 0.30 -13.78 5.26
N TYR A 141 0.82 -12.57 5.35
CA TYR A 141 0.45 -11.62 6.41
C TYR A 141 -0.70 -10.70 5.98
N LEU A 142 -0.63 -10.13 4.80
CA LEU A 142 -1.57 -9.10 4.35
C LEU A 142 -2.72 -9.64 3.52
N GLY A 143 -2.65 -10.90 3.08
CA GLY A 143 -3.60 -11.50 2.15
C GLY A 143 -3.21 -11.29 0.70
N GLN A 144 -3.75 -12.14 -0.16
CA GLN A 144 -3.51 -12.05 -1.60
C GLN A 144 -4.24 -10.85 -2.21
N VAL A 145 -3.54 -10.14 -3.07
CA VAL A 145 -4.16 -9.08 -3.87
C VAL A 145 -5.09 -9.72 -4.90
N PRO A 146 -6.38 -9.42 -4.88
CA PRO A 146 -7.33 -10.03 -5.80
C PRO A 146 -7.12 -9.51 -7.23
N GLU A 147 -7.18 -10.41 -8.22
CA GLU A 147 -7.23 -10.02 -9.63
C GLU A 147 -8.55 -9.34 -9.96
N LYS A 148 -9.65 -9.87 -9.40
CA LYS A 148 -11.01 -9.36 -9.52
C LYS A 148 -11.73 -9.46 -8.19
N PHE A 149 -12.67 -8.56 -7.97
CA PHE A 149 -13.53 -8.56 -6.79
C PHE A 149 -14.91 -7.97 -7.11
N ILE A 150 -15.88 -8.26 -6.25
CA ILE A 150 -17.21 -7.66 -6.33
C ILE A 150 -17.33 -6.59 -5.25
N TYR A 151 -17.76 -5.40 -5.63
CA TYR A 151 -18.06 -4.31 -4.73
C TYR A 151 -19.33 -3.60 -5.17
N LYS A 152 -20.28 -3.44 -4.25
CA LYS A 152 -21.61 -2.84 -4.55
C LYS A 152 -22.23 -3.47 -5.81
N GLU A 153 -22.27 -4.81 -5.85
CA GLU A 153 -22.89 -5.63 -6.92
C GLU A 153 -22.23 -5.55 -8.31
N LYS A 154 -21.05 -4.91 -8.40
CA LYS A 154 -20.31 -4.79 -9.66
C LYS A 154 -18.93 -5.43 -9.55
N GLU A 155 -18.51 -6.13 -10.61
CA GLU A 155 -17.16 -6.71 -10.69
C GLU A 155 -16.13 -5.66 -11.11
N TYR A 156 -15.01 -5.66 -10.41
CA TYR A 156 -13.87 -4.79 -10.68
C TYR A 156 -12.55 -5.56 -10.66
N THR A 157 -11.56 -5.02 -11.35
CA THR A 157 -10.14 -5.19 -11.02
C THR A 157 -9.67 -4.00 -10.20
N PRO A 158 -8.53 -4.06 -9.46
CA PRO A 158 -8.01 -2.90 -8.74
C PRO A 158 -7.86 -1.65 -9.61
N SER A 159 -7.39 -1.82 -10.85
CA SER A 159 -7.23 -0.71 -11.80
C SER A 159 -8.57 -0.16 -12.30
N SER A 160 -9.58 -1.01 -12.56
CA SER A 160 -10.90 -0.53 -13.00
C SER A 160 -11.65 0.17 -11.88
N PHE A 161 -11.47 -0.26 -10.65
CA PHE A 161 -12.04 0.41 -9.48
C PHE A 161 -11.42 1.80 -9.27
N ALA A 162 -10.09 1.90 -9.35
CA ALA A 162 -9.41 3.19 -9.28
C ALA A 162 -9.91 4.18 -10.37
N LYS A 163 -10.15 3.70 -11.58
CA LYS A 163 -10.73 4.52 -12.67
C LYS A 163 -12.16 4.96 -12.38
N GLU A 164 -12.98 4.08 -11.82
CA GLU A 164 -14.38 4.38 -11.44
C GLU A 164 -14.43 5.48 -10.37
N LEU A 165 -13.51 5.44 -9.39
CA LEU A 165 -13.39 6.48 -8.38
C LEU A 165 -13.03 7.85 -8.97
N GLY A 166 -12.32 7.87 -10.10
CA GLY A 166 -12.08 9.08 -10.90
C GLY A 166 -11.11 10.08 -10.28
N LEU A 167 -10.33 9.69 -9.28
CA LEU A 167 -9.19 10.49 -8.81
C LEU A 167 -7.96 10.18 -9.66
N ASN A 168 -7.36 11.22 -10.21
CA ASN A 168 -6.13 11.07 -10.99
C ASN A 168 -4.91 11.38 -10.10
N PRO A 169 -4.02 10.41 -9.83
CA PRO A 169 -2.82 10.62 -9.03
C PRO A 169 -1.92 11.76 -9.52
N ASP A 170 -1.93 12.06 -10.82
CA ASP A 170 -1.10 13.11 -11.41
C ASP A 170 -1.61 14.53 -11.10
N ASP A 171 -2.81 14.67 -10.54
CA ASP A 171 -3.39 15.97 -10.15
C ASP A 171 -2.89 16.42 -8.75
N TYR A 172 -2.14 15.56 -8.04
CA TYR A 172 -1.67 15.84 -6.68
C TYR A 172 -0.18 16.13 -6.66
N ILE A 173 0.18 17.20 -5.97
CA ILE A 173 1.56 17.62 -5.77
C ILE A 173 1.87 17.82 -4.29
N SER A 174 3.11 17.55 -3.88
CA SER A 174 3.61 17.90 -2.57
C SER A 174 4.20 19.31 -2.61
N LEU A 175 3.79 20.13 -1.63
CA LEU A 175 4.39 21.44 -1.40
C LEU A 175 5.26 21.36 -0.16
N THR A 176 6.49 21.87 -0.25
CA THR A 176 7.40 22.00 0.88
C THR A 176 7.99 23.40 0.89
N SER A 177 8.18 23.98 2.08
CA SER A 177 8.97 25.20 2.20
C SER A 177 10.43 24.82 2.41
N SER A 178 11.32 25.45 1.66
CA SER A 178 12.76 25.44 1.92
C SER A 178 13.10 26.70 2.70
N ASN A 179 13.36 26.55 4.00
CA ASN A 179 13.97 27.60 4.81
C ASN A 179 15.48 27.42 4.82
#